data_2f2eae2fc448ad2c6bff2fbdd0e2fd7e
#
_entry.id   2f2eae2fc448ad2c6bff2fbdd0e2fd7e
#
_cell.length_a   1.000
_cell.length_b   1.000
_cell.length_c   1.000
_cell.angle_alpha   90.00
_cell.angle_beta   90.00
_cell.angle_gamma   90.00
#
_symmetry.space_group_name_H-M   'P 1'
#
loop_
_entity.id
_entity.type
_entity.pdbx_description
1 polymer ?
#
loop_
_entity_poly.entity_id
_entity_poly.type
_entity_poly.pdbx_seq_one_letter_code
_entity_poly.pdbx_strand_id
1 'polypeptide(L)'
;MRTPIALSLALCLSLFPSFASAEEAAPEGEGANKPVYVDLTPALVGNYGSGPRLQYYKADIALQVADKDAATKVEHHEPLIRNQLIMLFAQQTDQSLGMVEAKESLRQEALKQVQQTLEQEEGKPLVTDLLFNNLIVQP
;
A
#
# COMPACT_ATOMS: atom_id res chain seq x y z
N MET A 1 48.40 70.46 38.95
CA MET A 1 49.61 69.98 38.31
C MET A 1 49.52 68.56 37.99
N ARG A 2 49.67 68.24 36.72
CA ARG A 2 50.07 66.94 36.15
C ARG A 2 49.08 65.81 36.15
N THR A 3 48.42 65.74 35.02
CA THR A 3 47.91 64.51 34.42
C THR A 3 49.00 63.47 34.16
N PRO A 4 48.68 62.20 34.11
CA PRO A 4 48.80 61.50 32.84
C PRO A 4 47.68 60.52 32.55
N ILE A 5 47.15 60.62 31.43
CA ILE A 5 46.93 59.76 30.30
C ILE A 5 47.07 58.30 30.69
N ALA A 6 45.94 57.60 30.80
CA ALA A 6 45.83 56.15 30.76
C ALA A 6 45.21 55.73 29.45
N LEU A 7 46.04 55.07 28.68
CA LEU A 7 45.70 54.45 27.38
C LEU A 7 44.78 53.28 27.58
N SER A 8 43.53 53.44 27.20
CA SER A 8 42.57 52.35 27.20
C SER A 8 42.71 51.53 25.90
N LEU A 9 43.28 50.38 26.05
CA LEU A 9 43.35 49.39 25.02
C LEU A 9 41.98 48.71 24.91
N ALA A 10 41.18 49.08 23.93
CA ALA A 10 39.91 48.43 23.63
C ALA A 10 40.18 47.09 22.99
N LEU A 11 39.99 46.03 23.78
CA LEU A 11 39.97 44.66 23.31
C LEU A 11 38.60 44.38 22.70
N CYS A 12 38.52 44.48 21.37
CA CYS A 12 37.39 44.07 20.63
C CYS A 12 37.28 42.54 20.66
N LEU A 13 36.51 42.06 21.62
CA LEU A 13 36.12 40.66 21.66
C LEU A 13 34.99 40.47 20.66
N SER A 14 35.33 40.02 19.44
CA SER A 14 34.39 39.65 18.42
C SER A 14 33.61 38.42 18.89
N LEU A 15 32.41 38.65 19.39
CA LEU A 15 31.40 37.61 19.53
C LEU A 15 30.95 37.18 18.12
N PHE A 16 31.53 36.09 17.65
CA PHE A 16 30.92 35.32 16.57
C PHE A 16 29.70 34.59 17.17
N PRO A 17 28.49 34.90 16.71
CA PRO A 17 27.41 33.99 16.99
C PRO A 17 27.69 32.72 16.21
N SER A 18 28.07 31.67 16.90
CA SER A 18 27.99 30.33 16.38
C SER A 18 26.50 30.09 16.04
N PHE A 19 26.18 30.23 14.77
CA PHE A 19 25.00 29.55 14.25
C PHE A 19 25.25 28.06 14.43
N ALA A 20 24.86 27.56 15.57
CA ALA A 20 24.51 26.15 15.67
C ALA A 20 23.40 25.96 14.65
N SER A 21 23.74 25.44 13.49
CA SER A 21 22.78 24.70 12.68
C SER A 21 22.25 23.61 13.58
N ALA A 22 21.14 23.87 14.24
CA ALA A 22 20.26 22.83 14.64
C ALA A 22 19.84 22.20 13.31
N GLU A 23 20.52 21.16 12.93
CA GLU A 23 20.01 20.16 12.02
C GLU A 23 18.79 19.63 12.73
N GLU A 24 17.69 20.30 12.46
CA GLU A 24 16.37 19.88 12.80
C GLU A 24 16.23 18.57 12.03
N ALA A 25 16.60 17.47 12.70
CA ALA A 25 16.18 16.17 12.28
C ALA A 25 14.67 16.31 12.17
N ALA A 26 14.19 16.36 10.90
CA ALA A 26 12.77 16.27 10.65
C ALA A 26 12.27 15.11 11.52
N PRO A 27 11.25 15.29 12.36
CA PRO A 27 10.67 14.17 13.02
C PRO A 27 10.30 13.25 11.87
N GLU A 28 10.96 12.11 11.79
CA GLU A 28 10.39 11.00 11.08
C GLU A 28 9.05 10.82 11.76
N GLY A 29 8.03 11.37 11.14
CA GLY A 29 6.66 11.09 11.45
C GLY A 29 6.48 9.63 11.10
N GLU A 30 7.03 8.79 11.97
CA GLU A 30 6.72 7.40 11.96
C GLU A 30 5.24 7.30 12.13
N GLY A 31 4.63 6.80 11.10
CA GLY A 31 3.40 6.11 11.21
C GLY A 31 2.15 6.86 10.90
N ALA A 32 2.12 8.05 10.42
CA ALA A 32 0.96 8.52 9.72
C ALA A 32 0.85 7.75 8.39
N ASN A 33 0.36 6.50 8.50
CA ASN A 33 -0.31 5.76 7.44
C ASN A 33 0.44 5.61 6.12
N LYS A 34 1.62 4.99 6.15
CA LYS A 34 2.04 4.29 4.94
C LYS A 34 1.16 3.05 4.82
N PRO A 35 0.39 2.92 3.73
CA PRO A 35 -0.43 1.73 3.54
C PRO A 35 0.46 0.49 3.54
N VAL A 36 -0.01 -0.54 4.21
CA VAL A 36 0.62 -1.86 4.22
C VAL A 36 -0.03 -2.69 3.13
N TYR A 37 0.75 -3.46 2.41
CA TYR A 37 0.25 -4.35 1.37
C TYR A 37 0.48 -5.80 1.75
N VAL A 38 -0.51 -6.63 1.46
CA VAL A 38 -0.44 -8.09 1.56
C VAL A 38 -0.51 -8.65 0.14
N ASP A 39 0.57 -9.23 -0.33
CA ASP A 39 0.61 -9.88 -1.63
C ASP A 39 0.06 -11.30 -1.54
N LEU A 40 -0.90 -11.63 -2.39
CA LEU A 40 -1.40 -12.99 -2.50
C LEU A 40 -0.41 -13.84 -3.31
N THR A 41 0.41 -14.61 -2.61
CA THR A 41 1.46 -15.45 -3.22
C THR A 41 1.20 -16.95 -2.96
N PRO A 42 1.39 -17.81 -3.96
CA PRO A 42 1.67 -17.50 -5.38
C PRO A 42 0.50 -16.80 -6.09
N ALA A 43 0.75 -16.28 -7.30
CA ALA A 43 -0.30 -15.69 -8.13
C ALA A 43 -1.51 -16.61 -8.27
N LEU A 44 -2.70 -16.01 -8.41
CA LEU A 44 -3.89 -16.78 -8.75
C LEU A 44 -3.82 -17.21 -10.22
N VAL A 45 -3.96 -18.50 -10.46
CA VAL A 45 -4.02 -19.08 -11.80
C VAL A 45 -5.28 -19.94 -11.89
N GLY A 46 -6.04 -19.77 -12.93
CA GLY A 46 -7.26 -20.53 -13.13
C GLY A 46 -7.82 -20.40 -14.53
N ASN A 47 -8.96 -21.02 -14.72
CA ASN A 47 -9.71 -20.96 -15.96
C ASN A 47 -10.85 -19.97 -15.82
N TYR A 48 -11.25 -19.39 -16.93
CA TYR A 48 -12.42 -18.53 -17.01
C TYR A 48 -13.23 -18.82 -18.28
N GLY A 49 -14.42 -18.26 -18.37
CA GLY A 49 -15.31 -18.45 -19.50
C GLY A 49 -16.06 -19.79 -19.48
N SER A 50 -17.10 -19.85 -20.29
CA SER A 50 -18.00 -21.02 -20.39
C SER A 50 -17.94 -21.67 -21.78
N GLY A 51 -17.00 -21.25 -22.63
CA GLY A 51 -16.86 -21.73 -23.99
C GLY A 51 -16.21 -23.10 -24.09
N PRO A 52 -16.16 -23.68 -25.29
CA PRO A 52 -15.53 -24.99 -25.53
C PRO A 52 -14.00 -24.93 -25.47
N ARG A 53 -13.41 -23.74 -25.49
CA ARG A 53 -11.98 -23.52 -25.32
C ARG A 53 -11.64 -23.27 -23.87
N LEU A 54 -10.60 -23.89 -23.38
CA LEU A 54 -10.03 -23.56 -22.09
C LEU A 54 -9.30 -22.24 -22.20
N GLN A 55 -9.75 -21.27 -21.42
CA GLN A 55 -9.16 -19.95 -21.27
C GLN A 55 -8.54 -19.82 -19.90
N TYR A 56 -7.38 -19.18 -19.82
CA TYR A 56 -6.59 -19.09 -18.60
C TYR A 56 -6.34 -17.65 -18.20
N TYR A 57 -6.29 -17.42 -16.91
CA TYR A 57 -5.80 -16.17 -16.35
C TYR A 57 -4.68 -16.44 -15.34
N LYS A 58 -3.82 -15.45 -15.18
CA LYS A 58 -2.89 -15.33 -14.07
C LYS A 58 -3.01 -13.92 -13.49
N ALA A 59 -3.29 -13.84 -12.20
CA ALA A 59 -3.46 -12.57 -11.50
C ALA A 59 -2.50 -12.50 -10.30
N ASP A 60 -1.65 -11.49 -10.31
CA ASP A 60 -0.85 -11.08 -9.17
C ASP A 60 -1.60 -9.96 -8.45
N ILE A 61 -2.04 -10.24 -7.23
CA ILE A 61 -2.95 -9.36 -6.48
C ILE A 61 -2.29 -8.92 -5.18
N ALA A 62 -2.34 -7.62 -4.90
CA ALA A 62 -1.97 -7.04 -3.62
C ALA A 62 -3.20 -6.43 -2.94
N LEU A 63 -3.33 -6.66 -1.64
CA LEU A 63 -4.38 -6.10 -0.79
C LEU A 63 -3.81 -5.00 0.07
N GLN A 64 -4.38 -3.82 0.00
CA GLN A 64 -4.00 -2.70 0.85
C GLN A 64 -4.75 -2.76 2.18
N VAL A 65 -4.04 -2.62 3.27
CA VAL A 65 -4.57 -2.60 4.63
C VAL A 65 -4.01 -1.41 5.43
N ALA A 66 -4.69 -1.05 6.51
CA ALA A 66 -4.34 0.13 7.29
C ALA A 66 -3.03 -0.04 8.10
N ASP A 67 -2.78 -1.24 8.60
CA ASP A 67 -1.68 -1.51 9.53
C ASP A 67 -1.25 -2.99 9.51
N LYS A 68 -0.25 -3.32 10.31
CA LYS A 68 0.29 -4.67 10.41
C LYS A 68 -0.66 -5.66 11.07
N ASP A 69 -1.50 -5.21 12.00
CA ASP A 69 -2.49 -6.09 12.64
C ASP A 69 -3.55 -6.52 11.64
N ALA A 70 -4.02 -5.58 10.80
CA ALA A 70 -4.91 -5.89 9.69
C ALA A 70 -4.24 -6.83 8.68
N ALA A 71 -2.96 -6.62 8.35
CA ALA A 71 -2.20 -7.50 7.48
C ALA A 71 -2.16 -8.94 8.01
N THR A 72 -1.84 -9.13 9.28
CA THR A 72 -1.79 -10.46 9.92
C THR A 72 -3.14 -11.19 9.84
N LYS A 73 -4.23 -10.47 10.05
CA LYS A 73 -5.58 -11.04 9.93
C LYS A 73 -5.92 -11.41 8.49
N VAL A 74 -5.59 -10.55 7.54
CA VAL A 74 -5.77 -10.83 6.11
C VAL A 74 -4.97 -12.06 5.69
N GLU A 75 -3.71 -12.18 6.10
CA GLU A 75 -2.87 -13.36 5.85
C GLU A 75 -3.48 -14.63 6.46
N HIS A 76 -4.05 -14.53 7.65
CA HIS A 76 -4.74 -15.66 8.29
C HIS A 76 -5.92 -16.17 7.45
N HIS A 77 -6.66 -15.26 6.82
CA HIS A 77 -7.81 -15.57 5.99
C HIS A 77 -7.48 -15.70 4.48
N GLU A 78 -6.19 -15.67 4.12
CA GLU A 78 -5.77 -15.76 2.72
C GLU A 78 -6.39 -16.93 1.96
N PRO A 79 -6.47 -18.16 2.50
CA PRO A 79 -7.08 -19.27 1.78
C PRO A 79 -8.53 -19.03 1.39
N LEU A 80 -9.30 -18.40 2.28
CA LEU A 80 -10.69 -18.05 2.03
C LEU A 80 -10.81 -16.94 0.99
N ILE A 81 -9.98 -15.91 1.11
CA ILE A 81 -9.90 -14.80 0.14
C ILE A 81 -9.57 -15.34 -1.25
N ARG A 82 -8.55 -16.19 -1.36
CA ARG A 82 -8.15 -16.81 -2.64
C ARG A 82 -9.29 -17.60 -3.26
N ASN A 83 -10.00 -18.38 -2.47
CA ASN A 83 -11.15 -19.16 -2.96
C ASN A 83 -12.24 -18.25 -3.53
N GLN A 84 -12.59 -17.17 -2.85
CA GLN A 84 -13.60 -16.21 -3.32
C GLN A 84 -13.15 -15.53 -4.63
N LEU A 85 -11.90 -15.14 -4.73
CA LEU A 85 -11.35 -14.53 -5.94
C LEU A 85 -11.28 -15.51 -7.12
N ILE A 86 -10.91 -16.76 -6.89
CA ILE A 86 -10.91 -17.79 -7.93
C ILE A 86 -12.35 -18.02 -8.45
N MET A 87 -13.33 -18.06 -7.59
CA MET A 87 -14.73 -18.17 -7.99
C MET A 87 -15.21 -16.97 -8.80
N LEU A 88 -14.80 -15.77 -8.40
CA LEU A 88 -15.11 -14.54 -9.15
C LEU A 88 -14.48 -14.56 -10.55
N PHE A 89 -13.21 -14.92 -10.65
CA PHE A 89 -12.50 -14.98 -11.94
C PHE A 89 -13.06 -16.05 -12.85
N ALA A 90 -13.49 -17.21 -12.31
CA ALA A 90 -14.07 -18.27 -13.10
C ALA A 90 -15.36 -17.86 -13.84
N GLN A 91 -16.06 -16.86 -13.33
CA GLN A 91 -17.31 -16.34 -13.93
C GLN A 91 -17.06 -15.26 -15.00
N GLN A 92 -15.80 -14.86 -15.19
CA GLN A 92 -15.46 -13.81 -16.14
C GLN A 92 -15.55 -14.29 -17.59
N THR A 93 -15.59 -13.33 -18.50
CA THR A 93 -15.63 -13.53 -19.96
C THR A 93 -14.47 -12.82 -20.63
N ASP A 94 -14.20 -13.12 -21.90
CA ASP A 94 -13.21 -12.37 -22.71
C ASP A 94 -13.47 -10.88 -22.69
N GLN A 95 -14.72 -10.48 -22.70
CA GLN A 95 -15.11 -9.07 -22.68
C GLN A 95 -14.75 -8.41 -21.35
N SER A 96 -15.04 -9.07 -20.22
CA SER A 96 -14.76 -8.53 -18.89
C SER A 96 -13.26 -8.51 -18.53
N LEU A 97 -12.47 -9.37 -19.16
CA LEU A 97 -11.01 -9.42 -18.94
C LEU A 97 -10.21 -8.68 -20.03
N GLY A 98 -10.81 -8.40 -21.20
CA GLY A 98 -10.13 -7.78 -22.32
C GLY A 98 -10.10 -6.25 -22.32
N MET A 99 -11.11 -5.60 -21.75
CA MET A 99 -11.26 -4.14 -21.77
C MET A 99 -10.76 -3.49 -20.48
N VAL A 100 -10.17 -2.31 -20.61
CA VAL A 100 -9.60 -1.57 -19.44
C VAL A 100 -10.70 -1.22 -18.44
N GLU A 101 -11.83 -0.72 -18.92
CA GLU A 101 -12.97 -0.33 -18.06
C GLU A 101 -13.58 -1.56 -17.37
N ALA A 102 -13.63 -2.69 -18.06
CA ALA A 102 -14.13 -3.93 -17.50
C ALA A 102 -13.18 -4.52 -16.44
N LYS A 103 -11.87 -4.38 -16.62
CA LYS A 103 -10.88 -4.75 -15.61
C LYS A 103 -11.00 -3.91 -14.34
N GLU A 104 -11.28 -2.62 -14.47
CA GLU A 104 -11.51 -1.75 -13.31
C GLU A 104 -12.80 -2.17 -12.58
N SER A 105 -13.87 -2.48 -13.29
CA SER A 105 -15.09 -3.01 -12.70
C SER A 105 -14.86 -4.32 -11.96
N LEU A 106 -14.07 -5.22 -12.55
CA LEU A 106 -13.65 -6.47 -11.91
C LEU A 106 -12.82 -6.22 -10.64
N ARG A 107 -11.92 -5.27 -10.66
CA ARG A 107 -11.11 -4.88 -9.50
C ARG A 107 -12.00 -4.41 -8.35
N GLN A 108 -12.96 -3.56 -8.62
CA GLN A 108 -13.92 -3.07 -7.63
C GLN A 108 -14.79 -4.20 -7.07
N GLU A 109 -15.24 -5.12 -7.90
CA GLU A 109 -16.02 -6.27 -7.46
C GLU A 109 -15.17 -7.22 -6.61
N ALA A 110 -13.93 -7.47 -7.02
CA ALA A 110 -12.98 -8.26 -6.24
C ALA A 110 -12.72 -7.66 -4.86
N LEU A 111 -12.50 -6.34 -4.80
CA LEU A 111 -12.36 -5.62 -3.53
C LEU A 111 -13.57 -5.81 -2.64
N LYS A 112 -14.76 -5.62 -3.19
CA LYS A 112 -16.03 -5.78 -2.46
C LYS A 112 -16.20 -7.19 -1.90
N GLN A 113 -15.88 -8.20 -2.67
CA GLN A 113 -15.98 -9.60 -2.21
C GLN A 113 -14.99 -9.91 -1.09
N VAL A 114 -13.76 -9.43 -1.20
CA VAL A 114 -12.75 -9.58 -0.14
C VAL A 114 -13.20 -8.88 1.14
N GLN A 115 -13.69 -7.65 1.03
CA GLN A 115 -14.21 -6.88 2.17
C GLN A 115 -15.38 -7.59 2.85
N GLN A 116 -16.33 -8.11 2.09
CA GLN A 116 -17.47 -8.85 2.63
C GLN A 116 -17.03 -10.13 3.35
N THR A 117 -16.08 -10.86 2.79
CA THR A 117 -15.52 -12.06 3.40
C THR A 117 -14.87 -11.73 4.75
N LEU A 118 -14.02 -10.71 4.78
CA LEU A 118 -13.36 -10.29 6.01
C LEU A 118 -14.32 -9.71 7.05
N GLU A 119 -15.35 -9.02 6.62
CA GLU A 119 -16.39 -8.52 7.53
C GLU A 119 -17.16 -9.65 8.20
N GLN A 120 -17.42 -10.75 7.50
CA GLN A 120 -18.04 -11.95 8.07
C GLN A 120 -17.14 -12.64 9.08
N GLU A 121 -15.84 -12.72 8.84
CA GLU A 121 -14.87 -13.43 9.68
C GLU A 121 -14.36 -12.59 10.84
N GLU A 122 -14.11 -11.31 10.63
CA GLU A 122 -13.44 -10.40 11.58
C GLU A 122 -14.36 -9.28 12.11
N GLY A 123 -15.55 -9.16 11.56
CA GLY A 123 -16.46 -8.06 11.89
C GLY A 123 -16.06 -6.70 11.30
N LYS A 124 -15.03 -6.67 10.46
CA LYS A 124 -14.51 -5.47 9.78
C LYS A 124 -14.01 -5.82 8.39
N PRO A 125 -14.12 -4.90 7.42
CA PRO A 125 -13.67 -5.17 6.03
C PRO A 125 -12.15 -5.24 5.87
N LEU A 126 -11.36 -4.67 6.75
CA LEU A 126 -9.88 -4.65 6.87
C LEU A 126 -9.12 -4.19 5.63
N VAL A 127 -9.53 -4.55 4.42
CA VAL A 127 -8.89 -4.19 3.15
C VAL A 127 -9.47 -2.89 2.62
N THR A 128 -8.62 -1.93 2.32
CA THR A 128 -9.01 -0.61 1.82
C THR A 128 -8.94 -0.51 0.31
N ASP A 129 -8.08 -1.31 -0.32
CA ASP A 129 -7.98 -1.39 -1.78
C ASP A 129 -7.43 -2.75 -2.22
N LEU A 130 -7.67 -3.09 -3.48
CA LEU A 130 -7.16 -4.29 -4.14
C LEU A 130 -6.51 -3.86 -5.45
N LEU A 131 -5.29 -4.31 -5.68
CA LEU A 131 -4.50 -3.97 -6.84
C LEU A 131 -4.18 -5.21 -7.67
N PHE A 132 -4.34 -5.11 -8.98
CA PHE A 132 -3.76 -6.06 -9.91
C PHE A 132 -2.35 -5.60 -10.27
N ASN A 133 -1.33 -6.18 -9.62
CA ASN A 133 0.06 -5.92 -9.99
C ASN A 133 0.35 -6.47 -11.40
N ASN A 134 -0.30 -7.57 -11.74
CA ASN A 134 -0.27 -8.15 -13.07
C ASN A 134 -1.56 -8.93 -13.32
N LEU A 135 -2.08 -8.83 -14.54
CA LEU A 135 -3.23 -9.63 -14.98
C LEU A 135 -2.99 -10.09 -16.41
N ILE A 136 -2.65 -11.34 -16.57
CA ILE A 136 -2.41 -11.99 -17.86
C ILE A 136 -3.64 -12.83 -18.19
N VAL A 137 -4.13 -12.68 -19.38
CA VAL A 137 -5.28 -13.41 -19.90
C VAL A 137 -4.87 -14.10 -21.21
N GLN A 138 -5.15 -15.39 -21.28
CA GLN A 138 -4.97 -16.19 -22.51
C GLN A 138 -6.33 -16.66 -22.97
N PRO A 139 -6.84 -16.04 -24.06
CA PRO A 139 -8.12 -16.39 -24.66
C PRO A 139 -8.11 -17.73 -25.39
#